data_3bbe8461c838c4c6f56ef5ceb8ca78c6
#
_entry.id   3bbe8461c838c4c6f56ef5ceb8ca78c6
#
_cell.length_a   1.000
_cell.length_b   1.000
_cell.length_c   1.000
_cell.angle_alpha   90.00
_cell.angle_beta   90.00
_cell.angle_gamma   90.00
#
_symmetry.space_group_name_H-M   'P 1'
#
loop_
_entity.id
_entity.type
_entity.pdbx_description
1 polymer ?
#
loop_
_entity_poly.entity_id
_entity_poly.type
_entity_poly.pdbx_seq_one_letter_code
_entity_poly.pdbx_strand_id
1 'polypeptide(L)'
;MFPPESGMAYLGKVPVEKFLGGISRFQKDVYPEHQDLFERLALGQRPEALFITCADSRIDPCLLTQSKPGDLFICRVIGNVVPPYPEALGGVSATIEYAVGVLRVPEVIVCGHTDCGVMRGALNPEALAAYPNVTGWLRYVTSNLERREPEPSAESLLALSEDNVVAQLKNLRSHPTVAARLEQGDLTLHGWVYHIGSGTVTAYNEASRKFETTASL
;
A
#
# COMPACT_ATOMS: atom_id res chain seq x y z
N MET A 1 8.38 21.89 9.12
CA MET A 1 8.50 22.08 7.65
C MET A 1 9.15 20.82 7.14
N PHE A 2 8.48 20.04 6.27
CA PHE A 2 9.19 18.97 5.58
C PHE A 2 10.35 19.65 4.87
N PRO A 3 11.61 19.24 5.08
CA PRO A 3 12.73 19.95 4.48
C PRO A 3 12.49 20.01 2.97
N PRO A 4 12.73 21.15 2.30
CA PRO A 4 12.83 21.15 0.87
C PRO A 4 13.99 20.21 0.55
N GLU A 5 13.65 19.11 -0.12
CA GLU A 5 14.60 18.06 -0.46
C GLU A 5 15.84 18.65 -1.08
N SER A 6 16.98 18.24 -0.55
CA SER A 6 18.26 18.40 -1.19
C SER A 6 18.17 17.84 -2.62
N GLY A 7 17.98 18.71 -3.60
CA GLY A 7 18.42 18.48 -4.95
C GLY A 7 17.44 18.07 -6.03
N MET A 8 16.13 18.00 -5.80
CA MET A 8 15.17 17.91 -6.90
C MET A 8 14.27 19.16 -6.91
N ALA A 9 14.75 20.23 -7.54
CA ALA A 9 13.88 21.31 -7.96
C ALA A 9 12.75 20.67 -8.78
N TYR A 10 11.49 20.85 -8.36
CA TYR A 10 10.32 20.62 -9.22
C TYR A 10 10.48 21.53 -10.43
N LEU A 11 11.08 21.00 -11.48
CA LEU A 11 11.30 21.69 -12.75
C LEU A 11 9.95 21.89 -13.42
N GLY A 12 9.30 23.02 -13.13
CA GLY A 12 8.18 23.52 -13.88
C GLY A 12 6.92 22.65 -13.90
N LYS A 13 5.78 23.20 -14.31
CA LYS A 13 4.56 22.42 -14.60
C LYS A 13 4.91 21.32 -15.60
N VAL A 14 4.80 20.05 -15.18
CA VAL A 14 4.80 18.94 -16.15
C VAL A 14 3.52 19.08 -16.95
N PRO A 15 3.59 19.38 -18.25
CA PRO A 15 2.40 19.56 -19.05
C PRO A 15 1.61 18.25 -19.09
N VAL A 16 0.28 18.32 -19.07
CA VAL A 16 -0.61 17.16 -19.23
C VAL A 16 -0.30 16.38 -20.50
N GLU A 17 0.29 17.05 -21.50
CA GLU A 17 0.74 16.50 -22.78
C GLU A 17 1.71 15.32 -22.62
N LYS A 18 2.53 15.30 -21.55
CA LYS A 18 3.37 14.14 -21.22
C LYS A 18 2.52 12.89 -21.01
N PHE A 19 1.43 13.02 -20.27
CA PHE A 19 0.52 11.89 -19.98
C PHE A 19 -0.31 11.51 -21.21
N LEU A 20 -0.78 12.49 -21.99
CA LEU A 20 -1.47 12.25 -23.25
C LEU A 20 -0.57 11.50 -24.26
N GLY A 21 0.71 11.89 -24.33
CA GLY A 21 1.71 11.16 -25.12
C GLY A 21 1.90 9.72 -24.63
N GLY A 22 1.84 9.49 -23.29
CA GLY A 22 1.84 8.15 -22.70
C GLY A 22 0.64 7.32 -23.14
N ILE A 23 -0.56 7.90 -23.08
CA ILE A 23 -1.81 7.24 -23.52
C ILE A 23 -1.72 6.89 -25.01
N SER A 24 -1.23 7.81 -25.85
CA SER A 24 -1.08 7.55 -27.30
C SER A 24 -0.14 6.37 -27.58
N ARG A 25 1.00 6.28 -26.85
CA ARG A 25 1.90 5.13 -26.98
C ARG A 25 1.24 3.83 -26.49
N PHE A 26 0.54 3.88 -25.36
CA PHE A 26 -0.21 2.72 -24.87
C PHE A 26 -1.16 2.18 -25.95
N GLN A 27 -1.96 3.06 -26.55
CA GLN A 27 -2.94 2.65 -27.55
C GLN A 27 -2.33 2.10 -28.84
N LYS A 28 -1.19 2.66 -29.27
CA LYS A 28 -0.56 2.31 -30.55
C LYS A 28 0.40 1.15 -30.46
N ASP A 29 1.15 1.07 -29.35
CA ASP A 29 2.30 0.19 -29.26
C ASP A 29 2.04 -0.95 -28.23
N VAL A 30 1.48 -0.63 -27.04
CA VAL A 30 1.33 -1.59 -25.95
C VAL A 30 0.03 -2.40 -26.05
N TYR A 31 -1.11 -1.73 -26.28
CA TYR A 31 -2.41 -2.41 -26.32
C TYR A 31 -2.47 -3.51 -27.39
N PRO A 32 -1.98 -3.30 -28.65
CA PRO A 32 -2.00 -4.35 -29.66
C PRO A 32 -1.18 -5.59 -29.27
N GLU A 33 -0.05 -5.41 -28.57
CA GLU A 33 0.77 -6.53 -28.10
C GLU A 33 0.09 -7.37 -27.00
N HIS A 34 -0.91 -6.79 -26.32
CA HIS A 34 -1.65 -7.42 -25.23
C HIS A 34 -3.16 -7.53 -25.50
N GLN A 35 -3.57 -7.42 -26.78
CA GLN A 35 -4.98 -7.35 -27.17
C GLN A 35 -5.79 -8.52 -26.60
N ASP A 36 -5.34 -9.74 -26.76
CA ASP A 36 -6.03 -10.94 -26.26
C ASP A 36 -6.24 -10.92 -24.74
N LEU A 37 -5.29 -10.34 -23.99
CA LEU A 37 -5.43 -10.17 -22.55
C LEU A 37 -6.55 -9.18 -22.23
N PHE A 38 -6.54 -8.01 -22.86
CA PHE A 38 -7.53 -6.97 -22.59
C PHE A 38 -8.93 -7.36 -23.06
N GLU A 39 -9.06 -8.10 -24.16
CA GLU A 39 -10.34 -8.64 -24.62
C GLU A 39 -10.94 -9.60 -23.57
N ARG A 40 -10.14 -10.48 -22.98
CA ARG A 40 -10.59 -11.34 -21.88
C ARG A 40 -10.97 -10.54 -20.63
N LEU A 41 -10.16 -9.55 -20.25
CA LEU A 41 -10.42 -8.70 -19.09
C LEU A 41 -11.66 -7.82 -19.25
N ALA A 42 -12.03 -7.46 -20.49
CA ALA A 42 -13.26 -6.73 -20.77
C ALA A 42 -14.53 -7.54 -20.45
N LEU A 43 -14.44 -8.86 -20.37
CA LEU A 43 -15.55 -9.76 -20.01
C LEU A 43 -15.68 -9.95 -18.49
N GLY A 44 -14.68 -9.58 -17.70
CA GLY A 44 -14.67 -9.70 -16.24
C GLY A 44 -13.28 -9.72 -15.66
N GLN A 45 -13.21 -9.74 -14.32
CA GLN A 45 -11.95 -9.79 -13.59
C GLN A 45 -11.96 -10.90 -12.55
N ARG A 46 -10.81 -11.52 -12.33
CA ARG A 46 -10.58 -12.49 -11.28
C ARG A 46 -9.17 -12.29 -10.71
N PRO A 47 -8.96 -11.23 -9.93
CA PRO A 47 -7.65 -10.95 -9.37
C PRO A 47 -7.22 -12.04 -8.38
N GLU A 48 -5.91 -12.27 -8.35
CA GLU A 48 -5.28 -13.27 -7.48
C GLU A 48 -5.06 -12.74 -6.07
N ALA A 49 -4.89 -11.42 -5.91
CA ALA A 49 -4.69 -10.79 -4.62
C ALA A 49 -5.31 -9.39 -4.51
N LEU A 50 -5.70 -9.01 -3.29
CA LEU A 50 -5.86 -7.62 -2.89
C LEU A 50 -4.51 -7.08 -2.40
N PHE A 51 -3.99 -6.04 -3.08
CA PHE A 51 -2.74 -5.40 -2.71
C PHE A 51 -3.01 -4.02 -2.10
N ILE A 52 -2.82 -3.87 -0.78
CA ILE A 52 -3.02 -2.62 -0.04
C ILE A 52 -1.66 -1.97 0.19
N THR A 53 -1.44 -0.78 -0.34
CA THR A 53 -0.15 -0.09 -0.22
C THR A 53 -0.30 1.41 -0.13
N CYS A 54 0.82 2.09 0.13
CA CYS A 54 0.85 3.55 0.18
C CYS A 54 0.53 4.18 -1.18
N ALA A 55 -0.06 5.38 -1.14
CA ALA A 55 -0.23 6.24 -2.32
C ALA A 55 1.09 6.90 -2.79
N ASP A 56 2.21 6.66 -2.10
CA ASP A 56 3.54 7.18 -2.46
C ASP A 56 3.90 6.81 -3.90
N SER A 57 4.35 7.81 -4.66
CA SER A 57 4.64 7.65 -6.09
C SER A 57 5.84 6.75 -6.40
N ARG A 58 6.65 6.43 -5.39
CA ARG A 58 7.86 5.60 -5.52
C ARG A 58 7.58 4.10 -5.42
N ILE A 59 6.37 3.69 -5.02
CA ILE A 59 5.96 2.28 -5.02
C ILE A 59 4.92 2.03 -6.11
N ASP A 60 5.22 1.08 -6.99
CA ASP A 60 4.28 0.59 -8.00
C ASP A 60 4.07 -0.91 -7.79
N PRO A 61 2.86 -1.34 -7.37
CA PRO A 61 2.57 -2.74 -7.08
C PRO A 61 2.82 -3.69 -8.25
N CYS A 62 2.40 -3.31 -9.45
CA CYS A 62 2.54 -4.18 -10.62
C CYS A 62 4.02 -4.31 -11.03
N LEU A 63 4.78 -3.20 -10.98
CA LEU A 63 6.22 -3.25 -11.24
C LEU A 63 6.95 -4.11 -10.20
N LEU A 64 6.61 -3.92 -8.90
CA LEU A 64 7.22 -4.64 -7.78
C LEU A 64 7.01 -6.15 -7.86
N THR A 65 5.80 -6.57 -8.21
CA THR A 65 5.40 -8.00 -8.26
C THR A 65 5.53 -8.61 -9.66
N GLN A 66 5.89 -7.81 -10.68
CA GLN A 66 5.88 -8.21 -12.10
C GLN A 66 4.51 -8.75 -12.56
N SER A 67 3.44 -8.23 -11.95
CA SER A 67 2.06 -8.62 -12.25
C SER A 67 1.54 -7.96 -13.52
N LYS A 68 0.64 -8.66 -14.20
CA LYS A 68 -0.05 -8.16 -15.40
C LYS A 68 -1.36 -7.46 -15.02
N PRO A 69 -1.94 -6.67 -15.94
CA PRO A 69 -3.30 -6.17 -15.76
C PRO A 69 -4.28 -7.33 -15.47
N GLY A 70 -5.06 -7.17 -14.39
CA GLY A 70 -6.03 -8.17 -13.94
C GLY A 70 -5.57 -9.07 -12.80
N ASP A 71 -4.26 -9.19 -12.55
CA ASP A 71 -3.72 -10.07 -11.49
C ASP A 71 -3.96 -9.50 -10.09
N LEU A 72 -3.86 -8.16 -9.92
CA LEU A 72 -4.01 -7.51 -8.63
C LEU A 72 -5.24 -6.61 -8.57
N PHE A 73 -5.99 -6.68 -7.47
CA PHE A 73 -6.95 -5.67 -7.06
C PHE A 73 -6.24 -4.71 -6.10
N ILE A 74 -6.02 -3.45 -6.53
CA ILE A 74 -5.09 -2.56 -5.83
C ILE A 74 -5.85 -1.51 -5.03
N CYS A 75 -5.52 -1.39 -3.74
CA CYS A 75 -5.95 -0.31 -2.85
C CYS A 75 -4.75 0.56 -2.49
N ARG A 76 -4.73 1.80 -2.97
CA ARG A 76 -3.66 2.76 -2.64
C ARG A 76 -4.19 3.83 -1.69
N VAL A 77 -3.60 3.89 -0.51
CA VAL A 77 -3.99 4.82 0.55
C VAL A 77 -2.76 5.28 1.34
N ILE A 78 -2.69 6.54 1.73
CA ILE A 78 -1.52 7.08 2.45
C ILE A 78 -1.20 6.21 3.68
N GLY A 79 0.07 5.80 3.78
CA GLY A 79 0.56 4.94 4.87
C GLY A 79 0.02 3.51 4.86
N ASN A 80 -0.51 3.01 3.75
CA ASN A 80 -1.10 1.64 3.64
C ASN A 80 -2.08 1.32 4.79
N VAL A 81 -2.77 2.33 5.31
CA VAL A 81 -3.61 2.23 6.50
C VAL A 81 -4.94 1.54 6.20
N VAL A 82 -5.29 0.59 7.04
CA VAL A 82 -6.58 -0.09 7.08
C VAL A 82 -7.29 0.32 8.36
N PRO A 83 -8.38 1.12 8.31
CA PRO A 83 -9.15 1.40 9.50
C PRO A 83 -9.78 0.12 10.08
N PRO A 84 -9.78 -0.06 11.41
CA PRO A 84 -10.45 -1.21 12.01
C PRO A 84 -11.98 -1.11 11.84
N TYR A 85 -12.65 -2.25 11.70
CA TYR A 85 -14.11 -2.32 11.66
C TYR A 85 -14.69 -2.15 13.08
N PRO A 86 -15.77 -1.39 13.28
CA PRO A 86 -16.58 -0.59 12.31
C PRO A 86 -16.20 0.92 12.28
N GLU A 87 -14.99 1.29 12.68
CA GLU A 87 -14.64 2.71 12.93
C GLU A 87 -14.69 3.60 11.69
N ALA A 88 -14.51 3.05 10.50
CA ALA A 88 -14.55 3.83 9.28
C ALA A 88 -15.34 3.13 8.17
N LEU A 89 -16.48 3.71 7.83
CA LEU A 89 -17.11 3.49 6.53
C LEU A 89 -16.39 4.39 5.51
N GLY A 90 -15.81 3.80 4.48
CA GLY A 90 -15.08 4.56 3.45
C GLY A 90 -14.48 3.69 2.37
N GLY A 91 -13.75 4.31 1.46
CA GLY A 91 -13.21 3.65 0.27
C GLY A 91 -12.34 2.43 0.58
N VAL A 92 -11.52 2.47 1.64
CA VAL A 92 -10.66 1.34 2.03
C VAL A 92 -11.49 0.14 2.50
N SER A 93 -12.44 0.36 3.43
CA SER A 93 -13.31 -0.71 3.94
C SER A 93 -14.19 -1.31 2.84
N ALA A 94 -14.74 -0.48 1.95
CA ALA A 94 -15.52 -0.93 0.80
C ALA A 94 -14.66 -1.74 -0.19
N THR A 95 -13.42 -1.32 -0.43
CA THR A 95 -12.47 -2.04 -1.28
C THR A 95 -12.14 -3.42 -0.73
N ILE A 96 -11.90 -3.51 0.59
CA ILE A 96 -11.65 -4.79 1.28
C ILE A 96 -12.86 -5.71 1.16
N GLU A 97 -14.05 -5.20 1.49
CA GLU A 97 -15.28 -5.99 1.43
C GLU A 97 -15.56 -6.48 0.00
N TYR A 98 -15.36 -5.63 -1.00
CA TYR A 98 -15.55 -6.01 -2.40
C TYR A 98 -14.52 -7.06 -2.86
N ALA A 99 -13.24 -6.85 -2.58
CA ALA A 99 -12.19 -7.78 -2.98
C ALA A 99 -12.34 -9.15 -2.30
N VAL A 100 -12.54 -9.16 -0.97
CA VAL A 100 -12.60 -10.39 -0.17
C VAL A 100 -13.98 -11.06 -0.27
N GLY A 101 -15.06 -10.28 -0.21
CA GLY A 101 -16.42 -10.81 -0.20
C GLY A 101 -16.99 -11.10 -1.59
N VAL A 102 -16.84 -10.16 -2.54
CA VAL A 102 -17.44 -10.26 -3.89
C VAL A 102 -16.50 -10.95 -4.87
N LEU A 103 -15.25 -10.45 -5.03
CA LEU A 103 -14.28 -11.04 -5.95
C LEU A 103 -13.63 -12.30 -5.41
N ARG A 104 -13.70 -12.53 -4.09
CA ARG A 104 -13.18 -13.71 -3.41
C ARG A 104 -11.69 -13.95 -3.65
N VAL A 105 -10.89 -12.89 -3.62
CA VAL A 105 -9.43 -13.02 -3.72
C VAL A 105 -8.90 -13.98 -2.65
N PRO A 106 -7.96 -14.89 -2.96
CA PRO A 106 -7.40 -15.82 -1.99
C PRO A 106 -6.31 -15.18 -1.10
N GLU A 107 -5.73 -14.07 -1.55
CA GLU A 107 -4.58 -13.44 -0.89
C GLU A 107 -4.86 -11.97 -0.61
N VAL A 108 -4.42 -11.46 0.55
CA VAL A 108 -4.38 -10.03 0.86
C VAL A 108 -2.98 -9.65 1.30
N ILE A 109 -2.40 -8.68 0.62
CA ILE A 109 -1.05 -8.19 0.90
C ILE A 109 -1.15 -6.76 1.42
N VAL A 110 -0.61 -6.51 2.61
CA VAL A 110 -0.37 -5.16 3.12
C VAL A 110 1.11 -4.83 2.93
N CYS A 111 1.40 -3.86 2.07
CA CYS A 111 2.77 -3.50 1.74
C CYS A 111 3.08 -2.06 2.16
N GLY A 112 3.90 -1.92 3.20
CA GLY A 112 4.55 -0.66 3.58
C GLY A 112 5.79 -0.41 2.74
N HIS A 113 6.45 0.72 2.97
CA HIS A 113 7.73 1.03 2.32
C HIS A 113 8.61 1.90 3.21
N THR A 114 9.92 1.88 2.97
CA THR A 114 10.89 2.73 3.66
C THR A 114 10.65 4.21 3.34
N ASP A 115 11.05 5.08 4.28
CA ASP A 115 10.95 6.54 4.15
C ASP A 115 9.53 7.05 3.83
N CYS A 116 8.52 6.43 4.41
CA CYS A 116 7.13 6.81 4.23
C CYS A 116 6.84 8.17 4.89
N GLY A 117 6.32 9.13 4.10
CA GLY A 117 5.98 10.47 4.60
C GLY A 117 4.93 10.46 5.70
N VAL A 118 4.00 9.49 5.69
CA VAL A 118 2.98 9.31 6.74
C VAL A 118 3.62 8.83 8.04
N MET A 119 4.60 7.93 7.99
CA MET A 119 5.34 7.47 9.17
C MET A 119 6.17 8.62 9.76
N ARG A 120 6.80 9.42 8.91
CA ARG A 120 7.49 10.65 9.33
C ARG A 120 6.53 11.63 10.02
N GLY A 121 5.35 11.84 9.45
CA GLY A 121 4.31 12.68 10.03
C GLY A 121 3.75 12.13 11.35
N ALA A 122 3.66 10.81 11.50
CA ALA A 122 3.22 10.18 12.74
C ALA A 122 4.21 10.40 13.90
N LEU A 123 5.53 10.40 13.62
CA LEU A 123 6.56 10.72 14.60
C LEU A 123 6.65 12.23 14.89
N ASN A 124 6.26 13.07 13.93
CA ASN A 124 6.24 14.54 14.08
C ASN A 124 4.88 15.12 13.61
N PRO A 125 3.79 14.92 14.38
CA PRO A 125 2.44 15.32 13.95
C PRO A 125 2.26 16.84 13.90
N GLU A 126 3.08 17.63 14.58
CA GLU A 126 3.03 19.10 14.51
C GLU A 126 3.34 19.61 13.10
N ALA A 127 4.20 18.92 12.36
CA ALA A 127 4.50 19.23 10.97
C ALA A 127 3.28 19.07 10.03
N LEU A 128 2.26 18.33 10.47
CA LEU A 128 1.02 18.08 9.72
C LEU A 128 -0.20 18.80 10.29
N ALA A 129 -0.04 19.67 11.29
CA ALA A 129 -1.15 20.35 11.97
C ALA A 129 -2.06 21.16 11.03
N ALA A 130 -1.51 21.68 9.92
CA ALA A 130 -2.26 22.40 8.89
C ALA A 130 -3.14 21.48 8.01
N TYR A 131 -3.03 20.16 8.14
CA TYR A 131 -3.71 19.17 7.29
C TYR A 131 -4.62 18.25 8.12
N PRO A 132 -5.83 18.70 8.52
CA PRO A 132 -6.68 18.00 9.48
C PRO A 132 -7.10 16.59 9.03
N ASN A 133 -7.30 16.36 7.74
CA ASN A 133 -7.64 15.04 7.22
C ASN A 133 -6.46 14.06 7.35
N VAL A 134 -5.23 14.53 7.08
CA VAL A 134 -4.01 13.71 7.26
C VAL A 134 -3.81 13.42 8.74
N THR A 135 -3.86 14.45 9.58
CA THR A 135 -3.70 14.31 11.03
C THR A 135 -4.74 13.35 11.63
N GLY A 136 -6.02 13.49 11.23
CA GLY A 136 -7.08 12.58 11.65
C GLY A 136 -6.86 11.13 11.17
N TRP A 137 -6.19 10.94 10.03
CA TRP A 137 -5.86 9.63 9.47
C TRP A 137 -4.75 8.93 10.24
N LEU A 138 -3.80 9.69 10.81
CA LEU A 138 -2.67 9.14 11.58
C LEU A 138 -3.11 8.30 12.81
N ARG A 139 -4.32 8.50 13.31
CA ARG A 139 -4.86 7.69 14.42
C ARG A 139 -4.94 6.19 14.13
N TYR A 140 -4.96 5.81 12.85
CA TYR A 140 -4.99 4.41 12.41
C TYR A 140 -3.61 3.83 12.12
N VAL A 141 -2.56 4.65 12.11
CA VAL A 141 -1.19 4.18 12.20
C VAL A 141 -1.03 3.55 13.58
N THR A 142 -0.16 2.62 13.79
CA THR A 142 -0.01 1.88 15.06
C THR A 142 -0.34 2.67 16.32
N SER A 143 -1.00 2.03 17.29
CA SER A 143 -1.35 2.64 18.59
C SER A 143 -0.15 2.93 19.50
N ASN A 144 1.06 2.47 19.16
CA ASN A 144 2.28 2.64 19.95
C ASN A 144 3.06 3.92 19.61
N LEU A 145 2.37 5.01 19.23
CA LEU A 145 2.99 6.31 18.92
C LEU A 145 3.37 7.13 20.16
N GLU A 146 3.90 6.51 21.21
CA GLU A 146 4.48 7.25 22.34
C GLU A 146 5.81 7.93 21.98
N ARG A 147 6.47 7.47 20.92
CA ARG A 147 7.68 8.08 20.37
C ARG A 147 7.38 9.36 19.60
N ARG A 148 8.02 10.43 20.02
CA ARG A 148 8.07 11.70 19.28
C ARG A 148 9.50 11.94 18.86
N GLU A 149 9.73 11.96 17.55
CA GLU A 149 11.05 12.23 16.96
C GLU A 149 10.87 13.32 15.91
N PRO A 150 11.23 14.60 16.23
CA PRO A 150 11.11 15.71 15.28
C PRO A 150 11.94 15.49 13.99
N GLU A 151 13.06 14.81 14.12
CA GLU A 151 13.95 14.40 13.02
C GLU A 151 14.16 12.88 13.07
N PRO A 152 13.20 12.07 12.60
CA PRO A 152 13.29 10.62 12.71
C PRO A 152 14.39 10.05 11.82
N SER A 153 15.16 9.11 12.39
CA SER A 153 16.18 8.37 11.65
C SER A 153 15.56 7.39 10.63
N ALA A 154 16.37 6.90 9.69
CA ALA A 154 15.93 5.87 8.76
C ALA A 154 15.49 4.58 9.48
N GLU A 155 16.18 4.26 10.60
CA GLU A 155 15.85 3.09 11.43
C GLU A 155 14.50 3.27 12.15
N SER A 156 14.23 4.46 12.74
CA SER A 156 12.94 4.73 13.38
C SER A 156 11.79 4.68 12.38
N LEU A 157 12.00 5.20 11.17
CA LEU A 157 11.01 5.17 10.10
C LEU A 157 10.74 3.75 9.60
N LEU A 158 11.80 2.93 9.47
CA LEU A 158 11.66 1.53 9.09
C LEU A 158 10.90 0.76 10.18
N ALA A 159 11.33 0.87 11.43
CA ALA A 159 10.67 0.20 12.56
C ALA A 159 9.18 0.58 12.64
N LEU A 160 8.85 1.87 12.49
CA LEU A 160 7.44 2.30 12.48
C LEU A 160 6.68 1.77 11.26
N SER A 161 7.33 1.66 10.09
CA SER A 161 6.69 1.09 8.89
C SER A 161 6.38 -0.39 9.08
N GLU A 162 7.28 -1.15 9.70
CA GLU A 162 7.10 -2.55 10.06
C GLU A 162 5.98 -2.72 11.09
N ASP A 163 6.01 -1.98 12.19
CA ASP A 163 4.95 -1.97 13.21
C ASP A 163 3.59 -1.61 12.61
N ASN A 164 3.56 -0.63 11.71
CA ASN A 164 2.34 -0.24 11.02
C ASN A 164 1.80 -1.39 10.15
N VAL A 165 2.63 -2.08 9.38
CA VAL A 165 2.18 -3.25 8.59
C VAL A 165 1.53 -4.30 9.49
N VAL A 166 2.15 -4.64 10.62
CA VAL A 166 1.60 -5.60 11.58
C VAL A 166 0.27 -5.11 12.17
N ALA A 167 0.17 -3.82 12.50
CA ALA A 167 -1.07 -3.21 12.99
C ALA A 167 -2.19 -3.28 11.94
N GLN A 168 -1.87 -3.04 10.66
CA GLN A 168 -2.86 -3.11 9.59
C GLN A 168 -3.31 -4.55 9.30
N LEU A 169 -2.45 -5.56 9.44
CA LEU A 169 -2.86 -6.97 9.41
C LEU A 169 -3.85 -7.30 10.54
N LYS A 170 -3.62 -6.75 11.73
CA LYS A 170 -4.57 -6.89 12.85
C LYS A 170 -5.90 -6.20 12.55
N ASN A 171 -5.88 -4.99 11.99
CA ASN A 171 -7.07 -4.25 11.61
C ASN A 171 -7.87 -5.00 10.53
N LEU A 172 -7.21 -5.59 9.52
CA LEU A 172 -7.85 -6.44 8.52
C LEU A 172 -8.67 -7.57 9.15
N ARG A 173 -8.11 -8.25 10.16
CA ARG A 173 -8.79 -9.34 10.86
C ARG A 173 -10.08 -8.91 11.57
N SER A 174 -10.26 -7.61 11.84
CA SER A 174 -11.49 -7.07 12.43
C SER A 174 -12.65 -6.96 11.43
N HIS A 175 -12.36 -6.95 10.12
CA HIS A 175 -13.39 -6.88 9.07
C HIS A 175 -14.14 -8.22 8.97
N PRO A 176 -15.50 -8.23 9.08
CA PRO A 176 -16.28 -9.47 9.14
C PRO A 176 -16.04 -10.41 7.95
N THR A 177 -15.94 -9.87 6.72
CA THR A 177 -15.67 -10.65 5.52
C THR A 177 -14.30 -11.30 5.54
N VAL A 178 -13.28 -10.59 6.06
CA VAL A 178 -11.93 -11.12 6.22
C VAL A 178 -11.90 -12.21 7.30
N ALA A 179 -12.47 -11.92 8.47
CA ALA A 179 -12.54 -12.89 9.58
C ALA A 179 -13.20 -14.20 9.15
N ALA A 180 -14.35 -14.13 8.48
CA ALA A 180 -15.08 -15.32 8.01
C ALA A 180 -14.25 -16.15 7.00
N ARG A 181 -13.53 -15.48 6.08
CA ARG A 181 -12.71 -16.17 5.08
C ARG A 181 -11.44 -16.79 5.67
N LEU A 182 -10.83 -16.14 6.68
CA LEU A 182 -9.72 -16.72 7.45
C LEU A 182 -10.15 -17.98 8.22
N GLU A 183 -11.34 -17.94 8.81
CA GLU A 183 -11.91 -19.08 9.54
C GLU A 183 -12.23 -20.25 8.60
N GLN A 184 -12.61 -20.00 7.37
CA GLN A 184 -12.82 -20.98 6.30
C GLN A 184 -11.49 -21.56 5.77
N GLY A 185 -10.35 -20.93 6.04
CA GLY A 185 -9.04 -21.35 5.56
C GLY A 185 -8.79 -21.09 4.06
N ASP A 186 -9.58 -20.20 3.44
CA ASP A 186 -9.51 -19.88 2.01
C ASP A 186 -9.03 -18.45 1.73
N LEU A 187 -8.42 -17.80 2.73
CA LEU A 187 -7.79 -16.49 2.65
C LEU A 187 -6.46 -16.49 3.43
N THR A 188 -5.42 -15.91 2.83
CA THR A 188 -4.14 -15.68 3.50
C THR A 188 -3.84 -14.18 3.57
N LEU A 189 -3.23 -13.73 4.68
CA LEU A 189 -2.78 -12.36 4.86
C LEU A 189 -1.26 -12.29 4.86
N HIS A 190 -0.70 -11.32 4.14
CA HIS A 190 0.74 -11.08 4.05
C HIS A 190 1.07 -9.66 4.44
N GLY A 191 2.14 -9.48 5.22
CA GLY A 191 2.70 -8.18 5.56
C GLY A 191 4.07 -8.00 4.93
N TRP A 192 4.25 -7.00 4.07
CA TRP A 192 5.51 -6.72 3.38
C TRP A 192 5.99 -5.31 3.64
N VAL A 193 7.31 -5.11 3.57
CA VAL A 193 7.92 -3.78 3.51
C VAL A 193 8.87 -3.72 2.31
N TYR A 194 8.60 -2.77 1.42
CA TYR A 194 9.45 -2.49 0.25
C TYR A 194 10.53 -1.47 0.60
N HIS A 195 11.78 -1.82 0.37
CA HIS A 195 12.94 -0.97 0.59
C HIS A 195 13.29 -0.23 -0.71
N ILE A 196 12.83 1.02 -0.83
CA ILE A 196 12.93 1.81 -2.07
C ILE A 196 14.37 1.91 -2.56
N GLY A 197 15.34 2.12 -1.68
CA GLY A 197 16.73 2.35 -2.06
C GLY A 197 17.49 1.12 -2.52
N SER A 198 17.04 -0.10 -2.14
CA SER A 198 17.70 -1.37 -2.48
C SER A 198 16.88 -2.24 -3.43
N GLY A 199 15.59 -1.95 -3.61
CA GLY A 199 14.68 -2.80 -4.37
C GLY A 199 14.27 -4.09 -3.66
N THR A 200 14.72 -4.31 -2.42
CA THR A 200 14.37 -5.53 -1.65
C THR A 200 12.99 -5.44 -1.04
N VAL A 201 12.39 -6.59 -0.78
CA VAL A 201 11.15 -6.71 -0.01
C VAL A 201 11.42 -7.62 1.18
N THR A 202 10.99 -7.19 2.37
CA THR A 202 10.96 -8.05 3.55
C THR A 202 9.52 -8.44 3.84
N ALA A 203 9.30 -9.67 4.30
CA ALA A 203 7.98 -10.20 4.65
C ALA A 203 7.91 -10.54 6.13
N TYR A 204 6.77 -10.22 6.74
CA TYR A 204 6.51 -10.53 8.14
C TYR A 204 6.26 -12.03 8.31
N ASN A 205 7.08 -12.66 9.13
CA ASN A 205 6.91 -14.04 9.55
C ASN A 205 6.18 -14.08 10.89
N GLU A 206 4.95 -14.60 10.90
CA GLU A 206 4.12 -14.66 12.13
C GLU A 206 4.74 -15.55 13.23
N ALA A 207 5.48 -16.61 12.86
CA ALA A 207 6.08 -17.54 13.81
C ALA A 207 7.27 -16.90 14.54
N SER A 208 8.17 -16.22 13.82
CA SER A 208 9.31 -15.52 14.40
C SER A 208 8.97 -14.11 14.89
N ARG A 209 7.83 -13.54 14.44
CA ARG A 209 7.42 -12.14 14.65
C ARG A 209 8.46 -11.14 14.15
N LYS A 210 9.10 -11.46 13.03
CA LYS A 210 10.15 -10.62 12.41
C LYS A 210 9.89 -10.44 10.93
N PHE A 211 10.44 -9.37 10.37
CA PHE A 211 10.53 -9.19 8.94
C PHE A 211 11.80 -9.89 8.42
N GLU A 212 11.63 -10.75 7.43
CA GLU A 212 12.68 -11.58 6.82
C GLU A 212 12.73 -11.29 5.33
N THR A 213 13.90 -11.47 4.71
CA THR A 213 14.03 -11.23 3.26
C THR A 213 13.24 -12.27 2.46
N THR A 214 12.50 -11.83 1.44
CA THR A 214 11.69 -12.72 0.59
C THR A 214 12.52 -13.75 -0.19
N ALA A 215 13.82 -13.51 -0.38
CA ALA A 215 14.74 -14.49 -0.98
C ALA A 215 14.92 -15.76 -0.11
N SER A 216 14.40 -15.76 1.12
CA SER A 216 14.47 -16.89 2.06
C SER A 216 13.14 -17.63 2.18
N LEU A 217 12.11 -17.18 1.48
CA LEU A 217 10.77 -17.78 1.41
C LEU A 217 10.61 -18.56 0.11
#